data_e0575e018bcd0d6f00b089a580accafd
#
_entry.id   e0575e018bcd0d6f00b089a580accafd
#
_cell.length_a   1.000
_cell.length_b   1.000
_cell.length_c   1.000
_cell.angle_alpha   90.00
_cell.angle_beta   90.00
_cell.angle_gamma   90.00
#
_symmetry.space_group_name_H-M   'P 1'
#
loop_
_entity.id
_entity.type
_entity.pdbx_description
1 polymer ?
#
loop_
_entity_poly.entity_id
_entity_poly.type
_entity_poly.pdbx_seq_one_letter_code
_entity_poly.pdbx_strand_id
1 'polypeptide(L)'
;GWIDYSKNEIIEQFNAVLSFFSVSSVDAYHSHYEIEEAEVAFRMINTGDKNKHNVNAWLRKGEIQANELPTIEFDATKFKSALDSIKTIMANHPDNFFEQLQSLCLQAGVKVVHTPCLPKTRLHGSTRWINNTALIQLSNQYQRNDIFWFTFFHEAGHILKHGKKEVFVEGLQYTAEGQIKEDEADKFAVKYTFSEKEEETLYQKIFNEEDQVKFINQYAKEINTHPATIIG
;
A
#
# COMPACT_ATOMS: atom_id res chain seq x y z
N GLY A 1 -5.97 -14.28 16.25
CA GLY A 1 -5.94 -12.82 16.05
C GLY A 1 -4.51 -12.30 16.02
N TRP A 2 -4.33 -10.98 15.93
CA TRP A 2 -2.99 -10.36 15.95
C TRP A 2 -2.40 -10.26 17.35
N ILE A 3 -3.22 -10.44 18.37
CA ILE A 3 -2.85 -10.36 19.77
C ILE A 3 -3.23 -11.69 20.42
N ASP A 4 -2.26 -12.33 21.05
CA ASP A 4 -2.48 -13.52 21.88
C ASP A 4 -2.82 -13.11 23.30
N TYR A 5 -3.96 -13.57 23.78
CA TYR A 5 -4.40 -13.36 25.16
C TYR A 5 -5.33 -14.48 25.63
N SER A 6 -5.34 -14.72 26.93
CA SER A 6 -6.33 -15.59 27.56
C SER A 6 -7.72 -14.93 27.54
N LYS A 7 -8.73 -15.64 27.03
CA LYS A 7 -10.09 -15.09 26.91
C LYS A 7 -10.75 -14.78 28.26
N ASN A 8 -10.21 -15.29 29.34
CA ASN A 8 -10.83 -15.23 30.66
C ASN A 8 -10.22 -14.17 31.59
N GLU A 9 -9.12 -13.49 31.21
CA GLU A 9 -8.43 -12.55 32.09
C GLU A 9 -8.33 -11.15 31.46
N ILE A 10 -9.17 -10.24 31.94
CA ILE A 10 -9.29 -8.86 31.45
C ILE A 10 -7.98 -8.08 31.55
N ILE A 11 -7.20 -8.31 32.63
CA ILE A 11 -5.92 -7.64 32.85
C ILE A 11 -4.88 -8.10 31.83
N GLU A 12 -4.83 -9.40 31.53
CA GLU A 12 -3.94 -9.92 30.47
C GLU A 12 -4.31 -9.36 29.10
N GLN A 13 -5.61 -9.31 28.77
CA GLN A 13 -6.08 -8.71 27.51
C GLN A 13 -5.65 -7.26 27.40
N PHE A 14 -5.83 -6.48 28.48
CA PHE A 14 -5.45 -5.08 28.52
C PHE A 14 -3.94 -4.89 28.33
N ASN A 15 -3.12 -5.66 29.07
CA ASN A 15 -1.66 -5.62 28.92
C ASN A 15 -1.20 -6.06 27.53
N ALA A 16 -1.84 -7.06 26.94
CA ALA A 16 -1.54 -7.50 25.57
C ALA A 16 -1.83 -6.42 24.53
N VAL A 17 -2.91 -5.64 24.69
CA VAL A 17 -3.22 -4.48 23.82
C VAL A 17 -2.17 -3.38 24.00
N LEU A 18 -1.81 -3.00 25.23
CA LEU A 18 -0.76 -2.00 25.47
C LEU A 18 0.58 -2.43 24.87
N SER A 19 0.93 -3.70 25.03
CA SER A 19 2.15 -4.28 24.45
C SER A 19 2.13 -4.26 22.94
N PHE A 20 1.01 -4.60 22.32
CA PHE A 20 0.84 -4.54 20.86
C PHE A 20 1.12 -3.12 20.33
N PHE A 21 0.61 -2.09 21.00
CA PHE A 21 0.86 -0.69 20.64
C PHE A 21 2.19 -0.14 21.16
N SER A 22 2.98 -0.94 21.92
CA SER A 22 4.22 -0.50 22.56
C SER A 22 4.08 0.73 23.44
N VAL A 23 2.99 0.81 24.18
CA VAL A 23 2.68 1.90 25.11
C VAL A 23 2.51 1.38 26.53
N SER A 24 2.81 2.22 27.54
CA SER A 24 2.75 1.86 28.94
C SER A 24 1.37 2.08 29.58
N SER A 25 0.50 2.87 28.93
CA SER A 25 -0.82 3.24 29.45
C SER A 25 -1.75 3.69 28.33
N VAL A 26 -3.04 3.84 28.66
CA VAL A 26 -4.03 4.44 27.74
C VAL A 26 -3.69 5.90 27.44
N ASP A 27 -3.23 6.65 28.44
CA ASP A 27 -2.82 8.05 28.24
C ASP A 27 -1.62 8.14 27.29
N ALA A 28 -0.66 7.22 27.41
CA ALA A 28 0.47 7.13 26.50
C ALA A 28 0.02 6.75 25.06
N TYR A 29 -1.00 5.87 24.94
CA TYR A 29 -1.60 5.57 23.64
C TYR A 29 -2.22 6.81 23.01
N HIS A 30 -3.06 7.54 23.75
CA HIS A 30 -3.67 8.77 23.24
C HIS A 30 -2.62 9.81 22.86
N SER A 31 -1.64 10.07 23.73
CA SER A 31 -0.59 11.05 23.45
C SER A 31 0.24 10.70 22.20
N HIS A 32 0.53 9.43 21.99
CA HIS A 32 1.35 8.99 20.85
C HIS A 32 0.56 8.99 19.54
N TYR A 33 -0.60 8.35 19.55
CA TYR A 33 -1.40 8.15 18.33
C TYR A 33 -2.27 9.37 17.98
N GLU A 34 -2.60 10.26 18.92
CA GLU A 34 -3.24 11.55 18.60
C GLU A 34 -2.29 12.51 17.88
N ILE A 35 -0.97 12.41 18.14
CA ILE A 35 0.04 13.19 17.41
C ILE A 35 0.21 12.64 15.99
N GLU A 36 0.33 11.33 15.83
CA GLU A 36 0.34 10.68 14.52
C GLU A 36 -1.01 10.86 13.80
N GLU A 37 -2.13 10.76 14.52
CA GLU A 37 -3.46 11.07 14.01
C GLU A 37 -3.58 12.53 13.59
N ALA A 38 -2.94 13.48 14.28
CA ALA A 38 -2.94 14.89 13.86
C ALA A 38 -2.16 15.09 12.56
N GLU A 39 -1.07 14.37 12.33
CA GLU A 39 -0.33 14.40 11.06
C GLU A 39 -1.13 13.74 9.91
N VAL A 40 -1.83 12.65 10.19
CA VAL A 40 -2.74 11.98 9.26
C VAL A 40 -4.07 12.74 9.15
N ALA A 41 -4.65 13.19 10.27
CA ALA A 41 -5.94 13.91 10.30
C ALA A 41 -5.85 15.34 9.77
N PHE A 42 -4.69 15.99 9.83
CA PHE A 42 -4.51 17.29 9.17
C PHE A 42 -4.70 17.21 7.65
N ARG A 43 -4.62 15.99 7.10
CA ARG A 43 -4.82 15.68 5.68
C ARG A 43 -6.17 15.01 5.40
N MET A 44 -6.87 14.52 6.44
CA MET A 44 -8.13 13.81 6.34
C MET A 44 -9.32 14.73 6.58
N ILE A 45 -10.27 14.76 5.67
CA ILE A 45 -11.60 15.33 5.90
C ILE A 45 -12.50 14.26 6.52
N ASN A 46 -12.72 14.34 7.86
CA ASN A 46 -13.79 13.66 8.60
C ASN A 46 -14.10 12.18 8.25
N THR A 47 -13.22 11.26 8.59
CA THR A 47 -13.66 9.89 8.84
C THR A 47 -14.06 9.79 10.32
N GLY A 48 -15.33 9.51 10.62
CA GLY A 48 -15.84 9.51 12.00
C GLY A 48 -15.01 8.63 12.95
N ASP A 49 -14.95 8.99 14.23
CA ASP A 49 -14.10 8.42 15.31
C ASP A 49 -14.02 6.89 15.41
N LYS A 50 -15.02 6.18 14.88
CA LYS A 50 -15.11 4.72 15.00
C LYS A 50 -14.08 3.93 14.20
N ASN A 51 -13.40 4.52 13.21
CA ASN A 51 -12.45 3.81 12.35
C ASN A 51 -10.99 4.12 12.67
N LYS A 52 -10.69 5.18 13.41
CA LYS A 52 -9.31 5.61 13.73
C LYS A 52 -8.51 4.52 14.44
N HIS A 53 -9.06 3.91 15.50
CA HIS A 53 -8.38 2.84 16.23
C HIS A 53 -8.07 1.62 15.36
N ASN A 54 -8.95 1.31 14.38
CA ASN A 54 -8.71 0.22 13.45
C ASN A 54 -7.58 0.57 12.47
N VAL A 55 -7.50 1.82 12.02
CA VAL A 55 -6.39 2.31 11.18
C VAL A 55 -5.07 2.20 11.96
N ASN A 56 -5.03 2.74 13.19
CA ASN A 56 -3.84 2.67 14.05
C ASN A 56 -3.39 1.22 14.31
N ALA A 57 -4.34 0.33 14.60
CA ALA A 57 -4.03 -1.08 14.79
C ALA A 57 -3.49 -1.74 13.51
N TRP A 58 -4.06 -1.41 12.36
CA TRP A 58 -3.58 -1.89 11.07
C TRP A 58 -2.17 -1.38 10.77
N LEU A 59 -1.93 -0.08 10.92
CA LEU A 59 -0.61 0.52 10.75
C LEU A 59 0.41 -0.12 11.69
N ARG A 60 0.07 -0.28 12.99
CA ARG A 60 0.94 -0.91 13.98
C ARG A 60 1.29 -2.37 13.62
N LYS A 61 0.34 -3.13 13.10
CA LYS A 61 0.62 -4.50 12.64
C LYS A 61 1.63 -4.51 11.50
N GLY A 62 1.53 -3.59 10.56
CA GLY A 62 2.51 -3.43 9.48
C GLY A 62 3.92 -3.10 10.00
N GLU A 63 4.04 -2.27 11.04
CA GLU A 63 5.34 -2.00 11.68
C GLU A 63 5.95 -3.25 12.29
N ILE A 64 5.14 -4.03 13.03
CA ILE A 64 5.60 -5.29 13.62
C ILE A 64 6.14 -6.22 12.53
N GLN A 65 5.41 -6.38 11.42
CA GLN A 65 5.85 -7.19 10.28
C GLN A 65 7.12 -6.62 9.62
N ALA A 66 7.20 -5.29 9.46
CA ALA A 66 8.37 -4.64 8.87
C ALA A 66 9.63 -4.80 9.74
N ASN A 67 9.49 -4.89 11.06
CA ASN A 67 10.61 -5.10 11.99
C ASN A 67 11.20 -6.51 11.89
N GLU A 68 10.47 -7.48 11.32
CA GLU A 68 10.97 -8.83 11.04
C GLU A 68 11.89 -8.85 9.78
N LEU A 69 11.81 -7.80 8.94
CA LEU A 69 12.62 -7.68 7.73
C LEU A 69 13.94 -6.95 8.00
N PRO A 70 15.03 -7.32 7.29
CA PRO A 70 16.30 -6.59 7.39
C PRO A 70 16.14 -5.11 7.05
N THR A 71 16.95 -4.26 7.67
CA THR A 71 16.98 -2.83 7.36
C THR A 71 18.15 -2.54 6.44
N ILE A 72 17.85 -2.03 5.25
CA ILE A 72 18.78 -1.62 4.21
C ILE A 72 18.56 -0.13 3.97
N GLU A 73 19.65 0.62 3.74
CA GLU A 73 19.54 2.04 3.44
C GLU A 73 18.80 2.26 2.11
N PHE A 74 17.88 3.23 2.11
CA PHE A 74 17.07 3.56 0.94
C PHE A 74 17.91 4.18 -0.17
N ASP A 75 17.79 3.61 -1.36
CA ASP A 75 18.37 4.10 -2.61
C ASP A 75 17.28 4.32 -3.66
N ALA A 76 16.96 5.59 -3.92
CA ALA A 76 15.90 5.98 -4.86
C ALA A 76 16.19 5.51 -6.30
N THR A 77 17.45 5.45 -6.71
CA THR A 77 17.84 5.01 -8.06
C THR A 77 17.62 3.52 -8.22
N LYS A 78 18.05 2.73 -7.22
CA LYS A 78 17.78 1.28 -7.19
C LYS A 78 16.29 1.00 -7.12
N PHE A 79 15.55 1.75 -6.29
CA PHE A 79 14.10 1.56 -6.17
C PHE A 79 13.39 1.82 -7.50
N LYS A 80 13.73 2.92 -8.17
CA LYS A 80 13.19 3.23 -9.50
C LYS A 80 13.50 2.15 -10.54
N SER A 81 14.72 1.60 -10.53
CA SER A 81 15.10 0.48 -11.40
C SER A 81 14.36 -0.81 -11.04
N ALA A 82 14.12 -1.07 -9.75
CA ALA A 82 13.36 -2.23 -9.30
C ALA A 82 11.91 -2.20 -9.80
N LEU A 83 11.28 -1.01 -9.93
CA LEU A 83 9.91 -0.88 -10.42
C LEU A 83 9.74 -1.41 -11.85
N ASP A 84 10.75 -1.27 -12.71
CA ASP A 84 10.69 -1.82 -14.07
C ASP A 84 10.71 -3.37 -14.06
N SER A 85 11.48 -3.97 -13.14
CA SER A 85 11.47 -5.42 -12.92
C SER A 85 10.15 -5.88 -12.30
N ILE A 86 9.60 -5.10 -11.37
CA ILE A 86 8.31 -5.37 -10.72
C ILE A 86 7.16 -5.29 -11.73
N LYS A 87 7.22 -4.36 -12.69
CA LYS A 87 6.26 -4.33 -13.82
C LYS A 87 6.25 -5.66 -14.57
N THR A 88 7.41 -6.28 -14.75
CA THR A 88 7.50 -7.61 -15.39
C THR A 88 6.94 -8.73 -14.50
N ILE A 89 7.13 -8.64 -13.17
CA ILE A 89 6.48 -9.57 -12.23
C ILE A 89 4.96 -9.42 -12.29
N MET A 90 4.45 -8.18 -12.34
CA MET A 90 3.02 -7.91 -12.51
C MET A 90 2.46 -8.57 -13.77
N ALA A 91 3.13 -8.40 -14.91
CA ALA A 91 2.67 -8.94 -16.19
C ALA A 91 2.63 -10.47 -16.22
N ASN A 92 3.62 -11.12 -15.63
CA ASN A 92 3.74 -12.59 -15.60
C ASN A 92 2.98 -13.23 -14.43
N HIS A 93 2.77 -12.49 -13.37
CA HIS A 93 2.07 -12.86 -12.13
C HIS A 93 2.36 -14.29 -11.64
N PRO A 94 3.63 -14.64 -11.36
CA PRO A 94 3.98 -15.97 -10.87
C PRO A 94 3.41 -16.20 -9.46
N ASP A 95 3.24 -17.48 -9.05
CA ASP A 95 2.66 -17.84 -7.76
C ASP A 95 3.38 -17.18 -6.56
N ASN A 96 4.70 -16.97 -6.67
CA ASN A 96 5.53 -16.31 -5.67
C ASN A 96 5.79 -14.82 -5.98
N PHE A 97 4.85 -14.15 -6.66
CA PHE A 97 5.02 -12.75 -7.07
C PHE A 97 5.28 -11.80 -5.90
N PHE A 98 4.65 -12.06 -4.75
CA PHE A 98 4.79 -11.20 -3.58
C PHE A 98 6.19 -11.28 -2.97
N GLU A 99 6.75 -12.47 -2.84
CA GLU A 99 8.12 -12.69 -2.35
C GLU A 99 9.15 -12.05 -3.29
N GLN A 100 8.95 -12.14 -4.61
CA GLN A 100 9.81 -11.49 -5.59
C GLN A 100 9.73 -9.97 -5.49
N LEU A 101 8.51 -9.40 -5.40
CA LEU A 101 8.27 -7.98 -5.19
C LEU A 101 8.94 -7.49 -3.91
N GLN A 102 8.71 -8.18 -2.78
CA GLN A 102 9.31 -7.84 -1.48
C GLN A 102 10.84 -7.87 -1.55
N SER A 103 11.43 -8.88 -2.18
CA SER A 103 12.88 -9.01 -2.33
C SER A 103 13.49 -7.86 -3.13
N LEU A 104 12.89 -7.49 -4.27
CA LEU A 104 13.37 -6.38 -5.11
C LEU A 104 13.26 -5.03 -4.39
N CYS A 105 12.14 -4.77 -3.71
CA CYS A 105 11.97 -3.57 -2.92
C CYS A 105 12.98 -3.49 -1.77
N LEU A 106 13.19 -4.61 -1.06
CA LEU A 106 14.11 -4.67 0.07
C LEU A 106 15.54 -4.37 -0.33
N GLN A 107 16.01 -4.85 -1.50
CA GLN A 107 17.34 -4.53 -2.05
C GLN A 107 17.55 -3.04 -2.29
N ALA A 108 16.47 -2.30 -2.48
CA ALA A 108 16.48 -0.84 -2.63
C ALA A 108 16.19 -0.08 -1.31
N GLY A 109 16.09 -0.79 -0.18
CA GLY A 109 15.82 -0.20 1.13
C GLY A 109 14.34 0.17 1.35
N VAL A 110 13.41 -0.49 0.63
CA VAL A 110 11.97 -0.35 0.82
C VAL A 110 11.41 -1.66 1.36
N LYS A 111 10.84 -1.62 2.55
CA LYS A 111 10.11 -2.76 3.13
C LYS A 111 8.71 -2.80 2.56
N VAL A 112 8.26 -3.96 2.14
CA VAL A 112 6.87 -4.19 1.70
C VAL A 112 6.27 -5.27 2.58
N VAL A 113 5.11 -5.00 3.17
CA VAL A 113 4.40 -5.97 4.00
C VAL A 113 2.95 -6.10 3.55
N HIS A 114 2.40 -7.28 3.76
CA HIS A 114 0.98 -7.55 3.52
C HIS A 114 0.27 -7.73 4.85
N THR A 115 -0.69 -6.84 5.13
CA THR A 115 -1.47 -6.85 6.37
C THR A 115 -2.96 -6.90 6.02
N PRO A 116 -3.69 -7.97 6.34
CA PRO A 116 -5.12 -8.03 6.10
C PRO A 116 -5.87 -6.87 6.76
N CYS A 117 -6.87 -6.33 6.06
CA CYS A 117 -7.73 -5.30 6.62
C CYS A 117 -8.50 -5.77 7.84
N LEU A 118 -8.69 -4.88 8.81
CA LEU A 118 -9.65 -5.09 9.88
C LEU A 118 -11.10 -4.91 9.37
N PRO A 119 -12.07 -5.60 9.97
CA PRO A 119 -13.47 -5.45 9.58
C PRO A 119 -13.91 -3.98 9.61
N LYS A 120 -14.64 -3.57 8.59
CA LYS A 120 -15.15 -2.19 8.39
C LYS A 120 -14.10 -1.11 8.12
N THR A 121 -12.85 -1.47 7.86
CA THR A 121 -11.85 -0.57 7.31
C THR A 121 -11.75 -0.80 5.80
N ARG A 122 -11.62 0.29 5.03
CA ARG A 122 -11.48 0.24 3.56
C ARG A 122 -10.10 0.78 3.17
N LEU A 123 -9.08 0.16 3.75
CA LEU A 123 -7.69 0.54 3.50
C LEU A 123 -7.14 -0.33 2.36
N HIS A 124 -6.50 0.28 1.39
CA HIS A 124 -5.86 -0.41 0.28
C HIS A 124 -4.36 -0.55 0.52
N GLY A 125 -3.70 0.54 0.83
CA GLY A 125 -2.29 0.63 1.11
C GLY A 125 -1.93 1.76 2.06
N SER A 126 -0.68 1.83 2.44
CA SER A 126 -0.09 2.99 3.10
C SER A 126 1.41 3.06 2.85
N THR A 127 1.91 4.29 2.71
CA THR A 127 3.33 4.61 2.70
C THR A 127 3.70 5.46 3.88
N ARG A 128 4.79 5.10 4.55
CA ARG A 128 5.38 5.88 5.63
C ARG A 128 6.87 5.59 5.80
N TRP A 129 7.53 6.45 6.57
CA TRP A 129 8.92 6.31 6.91
C TRP A 129 9.09 6.03 8.41
N ILE A 130 9.72 4.92 8.74
CA ILE A 130 10.01 4.51 10.12
C ILE A 130 11.52 4.46 10.26
N ASN A 131 12.10 5.32 11.12
CA ASN A 131 13.54 5.39 11.34
C ASN A 131 14.36 5.44 10.03
N ASN A 132 13.99 6.34 9.10
CA ASN A 132 14.58 6.48 7.76
C ASN A 132 14.40 5.29 6.81
N THR A 133 13.62 4.29 7.17
CA THR A 133 13.28 3.16 6.30
C THR A 133 11.90 3.38 5.68
N ALA A 134 11.82 3.28 4.37
CA ALA A 134 10.53 3.34 3.66
C ALA A 134 9.75 2.04 3.89
N LEU A 135 8.47 2.17 4.19
CA LEU A 135 7.54 1.05 4.36
C LEU A 135 6.32 1.26 3.48
N ILE A 136 6.06 0.28 2.64
CA ILE A 136 4.79 0.09 1.94
C ILE A 136 4.03 -1.03 2.65
N GLN A 137 2.82 -0.73 3.11
CA GLN A 137 1.92 -1.70 3.71
C GLN A 137 0.71 -1.87 2.82
N LEU A 138 0.48 -3.09 2.32
CA LEU A 138 -0.63 -3.42 1.41
C LEU A 138 -1.68 -4.25 2.13
N SER A 139 -2.93 -4.07 1.75
CA SER A 139 -4.03 -4.92 2.20
C SER A 139 -4.54 -5.80 1.05
N ASN A 140 -5.37 -6.78 1.39
CA ASN A 140 -6.06 -7.63 0.42
C ASN A 140 -7.55 -7.32 0.35
N GLN A 141 -7.94 -6.06 0.49
CA GLN A 141 -9.34 -5.63 0.65
C GLN A 141 -10.30 -6.28 -0.36
N TYR A 142 -9.88 -6.42 -1.62
CA TYR A 142 -10.75 -6.93 -2.68
C TYR A 142 -10.24 -8.20 -3.37
N GLN A 143 -9.06 -8.71 -3.03
CA GLN A 143 -8.43 -9.88 -3.67
C GLN A 143 -8.42 -9.78 -5.21
N ARG A 144 -8.19 -8.57 -5.73
CA ARG A 144 -8.16 -8.25 -7.17
C ARG A 144 -6.77 -7.77 -7.57
N ASN A 145 -6.26 -8.30 -8.68
CA ASN A 145 -4.91 -7.99 -9.16
C ASN A 145 -4.76 -6.56 -9.66
N ASP A 146 -5.78 -5.99 -10.29
CA ASP A 146 -5.79 -4.58 -10.72
C ASP A 146 -5.62 -3.65 -9.52
N ILE A 147 -6.42 -3.83 -8.46
CA ILE A 147 -6.34 -3.02 -7.23
C ILE A 147 -4.99 -3.22 -6.55
N PHE A 148 -4.50 -4.46 -6.41
CA PHE A 148 -3.22 -4.73 -5.76
C PHE A 148 -2.07 -4.02 -6.46
N TRP A 149 -1.95 -4.16 -7.78
CA TRP A 149 -0.85 -3.58 -8.53
C TRP A 149 -0.95 -2.06 -8.63
N PHE A 150 -2.18 -1.51 -8.83
CA PHE A 150 -2.39 -0.07 -8.79
C PHE A 150 -1.95 0.50 -7.43
N THR A 151 -2.45 -0.07 -6.33
CA THR A 151 -2.08 0.35 -4.96
C THR A 151 -0.57 0.27 -4.75
N PHE A 152 0.09 -0.82 -5.13
CA PHE A 152 1.54 -0.91 -4.97
C PHE A 152 2.29 0.21 -5.69
N PHE A 153 1.97 0.49 -6.96
CA PHE A 153 2.64 1.57 -7.70
C PHE A 153 2.24 2.95 -7.20
N HIS A 154 1.03 3.14 -6.71
CA HIS A 154 0.59 4.36 -6.04
C HIS A 154 1.46 4.65 -4.80
N GLU A 155 1.61 3.68 -3.91
CA GLU A 155 2.45 3.79 -2.71
C GLU A 155 3.93 3.99 -3.06
N ALA A 156 4.43 3.35 -4.12
CA ALA A 156 5.77 3.59 -4.62
C ALA A 156 5.95 5.03 -5.16
N GLY A 157 4.89 5.61 -5.72
CA GLY A 157 4.82 7.01 -6.12
C GLY A 157 5.04 7.96 -4.95
N HIS A 158 4.40 7.72 -3.82
CA HIS A 158 4.60 8.49 -2.59
C HIS A 158 6.06 8.47 -2.12
N ILE A 159 6.71 7.30 -2.13
CA ILE A 159 8.13 7.19 -1.72
C ILE A 159 9.05 8.04 -2.61
N LEU A 160 8.82 8.01 -3.93
CA LEU A 160 9.71 8.66 -4.90
C LEU A 160 9.46 10.15 -5.09
N LYS A 161 8.24 10.63 -4.82
CA LYS A 161 7.83 12.02 -5.12
C LYS A 161 7.65 12.87 -3.87
N HIS A 162 7.23 12.28 -2.75
CA HIS A 162 6.87 13.00 -1.54
C HIS A 162 7.91 12.79 -0.43
N GLY A 163 7.98 13.71 0.50
CA GLY A 163 9.06 13.71 1.50
C GLY A 163 8.95 12.60 2.56
N LYS A 164 10.05 12.36 3.26
CA LYS A 164 10.15 11.33 4.32
C LYS A 164 9.30 11.59 5.57
N LYS A 165 8.72 12.78 5.71
CA LYS A 165 7.94 13.17 6.90
C LYS A 165 6.44 12.91 6.77
N GLU A 166 6.01 12.31 5.69
CA GLU A 166 4.61 12.18 5.38
C GLU A 166 4.14 10.74 5.53
N VAL A 167 2.94 10.57 6.09
CA VAL A 167 2.22 9.30 6.14
C VAL A 167 1.06 9.37 5.16
N PHE A 168 1.02 8.43 4.22
CA PHE A 168 -0.07 8.28 3.27
C PHE A 168 -0.82 6.98 3.57
N VAL A 169 -2.14 7.03 3.53
CA VAL A 169 -3.01 5.85 3.73
C VAL A 169 -4.10 5.91 2.67
N GLU A 170 -4.00 5.07 1.66
CA GLU A 170 -4.96 4.98 0.57
C GLU A 170 -6.35 4.55 1.07
N GLY A 171 -7.39 5.21 0.58
CA GLY A 171 -8.78 4.97 0.97
C GLY A 171 -9.31 5.95 2.03
N LEU A 172 -8.52 6.95 2.41
CA LEU A 172 -8.94 8.04 3.28
C LEU A 172 -9.22 9.33 2.48
N GLN A 173 -9.95 10.26 3.07
CA GLN A 173 -10.20 11.58 2.45
C GLN A 173 -9.14 12.57 2.91
N TYR A 174 -8.58 13.30 1.97
CA TYR A 174 -7.49 14.25 2.20
C TYR A 174 -7.92 15.71 2.11
N THR A 175 -7.11 16.63 2.67
CA THR A 175 -7.20 18.06 2.40
C THR A 175 -6.84 18.37 0.94
N ALA A 176 -7.10 19.58 0.45
CA ALA A 176 -6.78 19.97 -0.92
C ALA A 176 -5.29 19.78 -1.27
N GLU A 177 -4.37 20.06 -0.32
CA GLU A 177 -2.94 19.83 -0.52
C GLU A 177 -2.59 18.34 -0.56
N GLY A 178 -3.19 17.54 0.33
CA GLY A 178 -3.05 16.09 0.31
C GLY A 178 -3.56 15.48 -0.98
N GLN A 179 -4.70 15.97 -1.50
CA GLN A 179 -5.28 15.50 -2.75
C GLN A 179 -4.34 15.70 -3.97
N ILE A 180 -3.58 16.79 -4.02
CA ILE A 180 -2.60 17.00 -5.08
C ILE A 180 -1.54 15.88 -5.08
N LYS A 181 -1.09 15.45 -3.90
CA LYS A 181 -0.11 14.38 -3.76
C LYS A 181 -0.69 13.01 -4.11
N GLU A 182 -1.96 12.78 -3.74
CA GLU A 182 -2.69 11.58 -4.16
C GLU A 182 -2.81 11.53 -5.70
N ASP A 183 -3.22 12.64 -6.34
CA ASP A 183 -3.32 12.72 -7.80
C ASP A 183 -1.97 12.50 -8.50
N GLU A 184 -0.86 12.92 -7.87
CA GLU A 184 0.49 12.65 -8.38
C GLU A 184 0.89 11.18 -8.23
N ALA A 185 0.48 10.52 -7.15
CA ALA A 185 0.70 9.10 -6.93
C ALA A 185 -0.18 8.25 -7.87
N ASP A 186 -1.44 8.66 -8.10
CA ASP A 186 -2.32 8.03 -9.09
C ASP A 186 -1.72 8.08 -10.50
N LYS A 187 -1.26 9.25 -10.94
CA LYS A 187 -0.60 9.40 -12.25
C LYS A 187 0.67 8.55 -12.33
N PHE A 188 1.38 8.38 -11.22
CA PHE A 188 2.53 7.50 -11.17
C PHE A 188 2.12 6.03 -11.32
N ALA A 189 1.07 5.58 -10.63
CA ALA A 189 0.55 4.23 -10.74
C ALA A 189 0.05 3.91 -12.15
N VAL A 190 -0.76 4.80 -12.74
CA VAL A 190 -1.28 4.68 -14.12
C VAL A 190 -0.13 4.47 -15.12
N LYS A 191 0.98 5.21 -14.98
CA LYS A 191 2.15 5.05 -15.87
C LYS A 191 2.75 3.63 -15.85
N TYR A 192 2.70 2.94 -14.71
CA TYR A 192 3.24 1.59 -14.58
C TYR A 192 2.22 0.50 -14.88
N THR A 193 0.94 0.73 -14.61
CA THR A 193 -0.12 -0.27 -14.79
C THR A 193 -0.69 -0.22 -16.20
N PHE A 194 -1.43 0.83 -16.54
CA PHE A 194 -2.05 1.01 -17.85
C PHE A 194 -2.18 2.50 -18.15
N SER A 195 -1.28 3.02 -18.99
CA SER A 195 -1.18 4.44 -19.26
C SER A 195 -2.25 4.92 -20.26
N GLU A 196 -2.61 6.22 -20.20
CA GLU A 196 -3.57 6.84 -21.11
C GLU A 196 -3.24 6.58 -22.60
N LYS A 197 -1.96 6.59 -22.97
CA LYS A 197 -1.52 6.28 -24.34
C LYS A 197 -1.78 4.82 -24.74
N GLU A 198 -1.59 3.88 -23.79
CA GLU A 198 -1.88 2.47 -24.00
C GLU A 198 -3.39 2.25 -24.11
N GLU A 199 -4.17 2.97 -23.31
CA GLU A 199 -5.64 2.96 -23.35
C GLU A 199 -6.17 3.48 -24.68
N GLU A 200 -5.70 4.63 -25.17
CA GLU A 200 -6.06 5.16 -26.48
C GLU A 200 -5.74 4.16 -27.61
N THR A 201 -4.58 3.51 -27.53
CA THR A 201 -4.17 2.50 -28.49
C THR A 201 -5.07 1.28 -28.47
N LEU A 202 -5.47 0.83 -27.27
CA LEU A 202 -6.41 -0.27 -27.08
C LEU A 202 -7.76 0.05 -27.75
N TYR A 203 -8.33 1.23 -27.45
CA TYR A 203 -9.62 1.64 -28.01
C TYR A 203 -9.63 1.66 -29.53
N GLN A 204 -8.54 2.10 -30.17
CA GLN A 204 -8.44 2.11 -31.63
C GLN A 204 -8.47 0.72 -32.28
N LYS A 205 -8.03 -0.30 -31.54
CA LYS A 205 -7.85 -1.66 -32.07
C LYS A 205 -8.98 -2.62 -31.70
N ILE A 206 -9.47 -2.55 -30.45
CA ILE A 206 -10.36 -3.56 -29.86
C ILE A 206 -11.71 -3.70 -30.58
N PHE A 207 -12.23 -2.60 -31.15
CA PHE A 207 -13.53 -2.62 -31.84
C PHE A 207 -13.57 -3.49 -33.09
N ASN A 208 -12.41 -3.77 -33.68
CA ASN A 208 -12.28 -4.60 -34.88
C ASN A 208 -11.96 -6.08 -34.57
N GLU A 209 -11.86 -6.43 -33.29
CA GLU A 209 -11.48 -7.77 -32.86
C GLU A 209 -12.71 -8.63 -32.59
N GLU A 210 -12.76 -9.82 -33.20
CA GLU A 210 -13.85 -10.78 -32.97
C GLU A 210 -13.80 -11.38 -31.56
N ASP A 211 -12.57 -11.63 -31.03
CA ASP A 211 -12.34 -12.15 -29.67
C ASP A 211 -11.60 -11.12 -28.83
N GLN A 212 -12.35 -10.22 -28.23
CA GLN A 212 -11.84 -9.13 -27.40
C GLN A 212 -11.06 -9.64 -26.19
N VAL A 213 -11.45 -10.75 -25.57
CA VAL A 213 -10.76 -11.33 -24.41
C VAL A 213 -9.37 -11.81 -24.81
N LYS A 214 -9.26 -12.53 -25.92
CA LYS A 214 -7.98 -12.98 -26.45
C LYS A 214 -7.09 -11.80 -26.82
N PHE A 215 -7.66 -10.78 -27.44
CA PHE A 215 -6.95 -9.54 -27.81
C PHE A 215 -6.42 -8.80 -26.56
N ILE A 216 -7.23 -8.61 -25.52
CA ILE A 216 -6.80 -7.97 -24.26
C ILE A 216 -5.63 -8.75 -23.62
N ASN A 217 -5.69 -10.07 -23.57
CA ASN A 217 -4.62 -10.89 -23.03
C ASN A 217 -3.31 -10.77 -23.86
N GLN A 218 -3.41 -10.66 -25.16
CA GLN A 218 -2.26 -10.44 -26.03
C GLN A 218 -1.69 -9.04 -25.87
N TYR A 219 -2.55 -8.03 -25.87
CA TYR A 219 -2.18 -6.64 -25.69
C TYR A 219 -1.51 -6.38 -24.34
N ALA A 220 -2.04 -6.98 -23.27
CA ALA A 220 -1.41 -6.89 -21.96
C ALA A 220 0.04 -7.39 -21.96
N LYS A 221 0.33 -8.48 -22.68
CA LYS A 221 1.71 -8.98 -22.85
C LYS A 221 2.58 -8.01 -23.64
N GLU A 222 2.04 -7.40 -24.71
CA GLU A 222 2.76 -6.44 -25.55
C GLU A 222 3.21 -5.21 -24.75
N ILE A 223 2.36 -4.71 -23.85
CA ILE A 223 2.67 -3.53 -23.02
C ILE A 223 3.26 -3.87 -21.65
N ASN A 224 3.56 -5.15 -21.41
CA ASN A 224 4.13 -5.66 -20.15
C ASN A 224 3.29 -5.28 -18.92
N THR A 225 1.99 -5.59 -18.96
CA THR A 225 1.05 -5.38 -17.84
C THR A 225 0.21 -6.62 -17.57
N HIS A 226 -0.47 -6.65 -16.42
CA HIS A 226 -1.42 -7.72 -16.10
C HIS A 226 -2.78 -7.44 -16.80
N PRO A 227 -3.46 -8.43 -17.41
CA PRO A 227 -4.74 -8.20 -18.09
C PRO A 227 -5.82 -7.56 -17.19
N ALA A 228 -5.80 -7.86 -15.89
CA ALA A 228 -6.75 -7.27 -14.95
C ALA A 228 -6.62 -5.74 -14.85
N THR A 229 -5.43 -5.15 -15.06
CA THR A 229 -5.25 -3.70 -15.03
C THR A 229 -5.85 -2.97 -16.22
N ILE A 230 -6.18 -3.71 -17.29
CA ILE A 230 -6.86 -3.18 -18.48
C ILE A 230 -8.37 -3.21 -18.32
N ILE A 231 -8.89 -4.17 -17.55
CA ILE A 231 -10.33 -4.43 -17.42
C ILE A 231 -10.93 -3.75 -16.17
N GLY A 232 -10.10 -3.56 -15.14
CA GLY A 232 -10.51 -2.96 -13.85
C GLY A 232 -10.55 -1.48 -13.87
#